data_a0dd87798c982abc2b9ba35a70e8c761
#
_entry.id   a0dd87798c982abc2b9ba35a70e8c761
#
_cell.length_a   1.000
_cell.length_b   1.000
_cell.length_c   1.000
_cell.angle_alpha   90.00
_cell.angle_beta   90.00
_cell.angle_gamma   90.00
#
_symmetry.space_group_name_H-M   'P 1'
#
loop_
_entity.id
_entity.type
_entity.pdbx_description
1 polymer ?
#
loop_
_entity_poly.entity_id
_entity_poly.type
_entity_poly.pdbx_seq_one_letter_code
_entity_poly.pdbx_strand_id
1 'polypeptide(L)'
;KVDYLEVMGYSDHLITSAIWYRLLNCGFRLPAGAGTDAFPNFASLRGPPGLTRVFVRSGTQLDHRRWLDGVKAGRTFVTNAPLLEFSLGSHEVGAVVRLAAGSHRLVARVGLRSNVPVDHLEIVGNGQVVAMIPLRGDRMTASDSVVIPVARSGWYLLRAYGDRAAMPVLDLYPFASTSPIYVHVGDQPVRSANDAAFFLRWIDRIESAARAGASWNTPSEQADVLSQLTLARAVFRALAGP
;
A
#
# COMPACT_ATOMS: atom_id res chain seq x y z
N LYS A 1 -17.25 -2.11 4.43
CA LYS A 1 -16.50 -1.94 3.19
C LYS A 1 -15.41 -0.91 3.44
N VAL A 2 -14.18 -1.20 3.03
CA VAL A 2 -13.01 -0.32 3.14
C VAL A 2 -12.65 0.14 1.74
N ASP A 3 -12.42 1.45 1.53
CA ASP A 3 -12.10 2.02 0.22
C ASP A 3 -10.59 2.18 -0.01
N TYR A 4 -9.77 2.27 1.06
CA TYR A 4 -8.30 2.32 1.01
C TYR A 4 -7.71 1.79 2.32
N LEU A 5 -6.41 1.56 2.35
CA LEU A 5 -5.66 1.27 3.57
C LEU A 5 -4.68 2.41 3.84
N GLU A 6 -4.65 2.89 5.08
CA GLU A 6 -3.68 3.88 5.53
C GLU A 6 -2.32 3.19 5.70
N VAL A 7 -1.47 3.37 4.69
CA VAL A 7 -0.12 2.82 4.64
C VAL A 7 0.86 3.68 5.43
N MET A 8 0.61 5.00 5.42
CA MET A 8 1.37 5.99 6.17
C MET A 8 0.46 6.70 7.16
N GLY A 9 0.55 6.32 8.40
CA GLY A 9 -0.06 6.96 9.55
C GLY A 9 0.95 7.08 10.68
N TYR A 10 0.54 6.76 11.88
CA TYR A 10 1.37 6.85 13.10
C TYR A 10 2.34 5.67 13.29
N SER A 11 2.22 4.62 12.49
CA SER A 11 3.04 3.41 12.58
C SER A 11 4.24 3.45 11.65
N ASP A 12 5.19 2.53 11.82
CA ASP A 12 6.28 2.32 10.87
C ASP A 12 5.72 1.98 9.48
N HIS A 13 6.14 2.75 8.49
CA HIS A 13 5.59 2.69 7.14
C HIS A 13 5.93 1.40 6.40
N LEU A 14 7.13 0.83 6.63
CA LEU A 14 7.54 -0.45 6.03
C LEU A 14 6.79 -1.63 6.65
N ILE A 15 6.56 -1.61 7.97
CA ILE A 15 5.78 -2.65 8.67
C ILE A 15 4.33 -2.63 8.19
N THR A 16 3.71 -1.44 8.12
CA THR A 16 2.34 -1.29 7.62
C THR A 16 2.24 -1.72 6.15
N SER A 17 3.22 -1.33 5.32
CA SER A 17 3.30 -1.77 3.93
C SER A 17 3.38 -3.30 3.80
N ALA A 18 4.13 -3.98 4.66
CA ALA A 18 4.24 -5.43 4.63
C ALA A 18 2.89 -6.13 4.88
N ILE A 19 2.05 -5.58 5.77
CA ILE A 19 0.68 -6.08 6.00
C ILE A 19 -0.21 -5.79 4.78
N TRP A 20 -0.12 -4.58 4.23
CA TRP A 20 -0.85 -4.20 3.03
C TRP A 20 -0.52 -5.12 1.85
N TYR A 21 0.76 -5.43 1.61
CA TYR A 21 1.19 -6.34 0.56
C TYR A 21 0.58 -7.74 0.69
N ARG A 22 0.42 -8.24 1.92
CA ARG A 22 -0.27 -9.52 2.15
C ARG A 22 -1.75 -9.47 1.77
N LEU A 23 -2.44 -8.37 2.05
CA LEU A 23 -3.82 -8.18 1.60
C LEU A 23 -3.91 -8.12 0.07
N LEU A 24 -3.00 -7.39 -0.58
CA LEU A 24 -2.93 -7.34 -2.04
C LEU A 24 -2.65 -8.72 -2.65
N ASN A 25 -1.77 -9.52 -2.03
CA ASN A 25 -1.47 -10.90 -2.43
C ASN A 25 -2.67 -11.84 -2.26
N CYS A 26 -3.57 -11.53 -1.34
CA CYS A 26 -4.86 -12.21 -1.19
C CYS A 26 -5.92 -11.76 -2.22
N GLY A 27 -5.57 -10.85 -3.15
CA GLY A 27 -6.44 -10.37 -4.20
C GLY A 27 -7.32 -9.17 -3.82
N PHE A 28 -7.16 -8.63 -2.61
CA PHE A 28 -7.84 -7.39 -2.24
C PHE A 28 -7.26 -6.20 -3.02
N ARG A 29 -8.14 -5.35 -3.53
CA ARG A 29 -7.76 -4.10 -4.20
C ARG A 29 -7.95 -2.95 -3.24
N LEU A 30 -6.89 -2.61 -2.52
CA LEU A 30 -6.87 -1.56 -1.52
C LEU A 30 -5.82 -0.53 -1.94
N PRO A 31 -6.22 0.67 -2.38
CA PRO A 31 -5.31 1.78 -2.61
C PRO A 31 -4.55 2.20 -1.36
N ALA A 32 -3.40 2.84 -1.55
CA ALA A 32 -2.67 3.48 -0.47
C ALA A 32 -3.32 4.81 -0.08
N GLY A 33 -3.54 4.99 1.21
CA GLY A 33 -3.90 6.24 1.84
C GLY A 33 -2.88 6.66 2.89
N ALA A 34 -2.95 7.92 3.32
CA ALA A 34 -2.10 8.48 4.36
C ALA A 34 -2.82 9.59 5.13
N GLY A 35 -2.47 9.72 6.41
CA GLY A 35 -2.91 10.79 7.27
C GLY A 35 -1.93 11.04 8.42
N THR A 36 -1.78 12.30 8.85
CA THR A 36 -0.86 12.65 9.93
C THR A 36 -1.44 12.41 11.30
N ASP A 37 -2.78 12.37 11.44
CA ASP A 37 -3.47 12.35 12.74
C ASP A 37 -3.05 13.49 13.68
N ALA A 38 -2.72 14.64 13.10
CA ALA A 38 -2.20 15.78 13.86
C ALA A 38 -3.21 16.35 14.85
N PHE A 39 -2.71 16.79 16.00
CA PHE A 39 -3.47 17.54 16.99
C PHE A 39 -3.04 19.02 16.94
N PRO A 40 -3.69 19.89 16.14
CA PRO A 40 -3.21 21.25 15.91
C PRO A 40 -3.40 22.18 17.10
N ASN A 41 -4.17 21.79 18.11
CA ASN A 41 -4.48 22.59 19.31
C ASN A 41 -3.50 22.38 20.47
N PHE A 42 -2.56 21.44 20.37
CA PHE A 42 -1.49 21.24 21.35
C PHE A 42 -0.31 20.48 20.72
N ALA A 43 0.85 20.57 21.34
CA ALA A 43 2.03 19.81 20.91
C ALA A 43 1.77 18.29 21.03
N SER A 44 2.02 17.55 19.97
CA SER A 44 1.86 16.11 19.95
C SER A 44 3.05 15.43 19.25
N LEU A 45 3.21 14.13 19.50
CA LEU A 45 4.21 13.30 18.85
C LEU A 45 3.88 12.98 17.37
N ARG A 46 2.70 13.37 16.91
CA ARG A 46 2.21 13.03 15.56
C ARG A 46 2.70 13.96 14.46
N GLY A 47 3.49 14.96 14.79
CA GLY A 47 4.01 15.92 13.83
C GLY A 47 2.99 16.95 13.33
N PRO A 48 3.42 17.89 12.48
CA PRO A 48 2.57 18.96 11.97
C PRO A 48 1.55 18.43 10.96
N PRO A 49 0.36 19.08 10.83
CA PRO A 49 -0.63 18.74 9.80
C PRO A 49 -0.01 18.68 8.41
N GLY A 50 -0.29 17.61 7.67
CA GLY A 50 0.22 17.39 6.32
C GLY A 50 1.64 16.82 6.26
N LEU A 51 2.21 16.35 7.35
CA LEU A 51 3.47 15.63 7.33
C LEU A 51 3.35 14.38 6.46
N THR A 52 2.43 13.50 6.77
CA THR A 52 2.04 12.36 5.93
C THR A 52 0.79 12.73 5.13
N ARG A 53 0.80 12.45 3.84
CA ARG A 53 -0.24 12.91 2.91
C ARG A 53 -0.43 11.97 1.74
N VAL A 54 -1.62 11.98 1.18
CA VAL A 54 -1.94 11.31 -0.06
C VAL A 54 -2.07 12.31 -1.19
N PHE A 55 -1.37 12.06 -2.29
CA PHE A 55 -1.56 12.77 -3.55
C PHE A 55 -2.48 11.96 -4.45
N VAL A 56 -3.43 12.66 -5.07
CA VAL A 56 -4.46 12.04 -5.92
C VAL A 56 -4.44 12.69 -7.30
N ARG A 57 -4.39 11.89 -8.34
CA ARG A 57 -4.54 12.40 -9.71
C ARG A 57 -6.02 12.63 -9.99
N SER A 58 -6.46 13.88 -9.90
CA SER A 58 -7.86 14.30 -10.04
C SER A 58 -8.13 15.16 -11.28
N GLY A 59 -7.10 15.40 -12.12
CA GLY A 59 -7.19 16.29 -13.29
C GLY A 59 -6.72 17.72 -13.00
N THR A 60 -7.04 18.65 -13.89
CA THR A 60 -6.54 20.04 -13.84
C THR A 60 -7.37 20.95 -12.92
N GLN A 61 -8.58 20.55 -12.58
CA GLN A 61 -9.47 21.30 -11.68
C GLN A 61 -9.66 20.55 -10.38
N LEU A 62 -9.58 21.27 -9.26
CA LEU A 62 -9.89 20.73 -7.96
C LEU A 62 -11.39 20.47 -7.85
N ASP A 63 -11.77 19.21 -7.75
CA ASP A 63 -13.14 18.74 -7.56
C ASP A 63 -13.14 17.66 -6.49
N HIS A 64 -13.94 17.83 -5.44
CA HIS A 64 -14.00 16.96 -4.30
C HIS A 64 -14.41 15.52 -4.68
N ARG A 65 -15.41 15.37 -5.54
CA ARG A 65 -15.89 14.03 -5.96
C ARG A 65 -14.85 13.33 -6.81
N ARG A 66 -14.23 14.03 -7.76
CA ARG A 66 -13.12 13.48 -8.57
C ARG A 66 -11.94 13.08 -7.71
N TRP A 67 -11.67 13.84 -6.65
CA TRP A 67 -10.61 13.50 -5.70
C TRP A 67 -10.94 12.20 -4.97
N LEU A 68 -12.15 12.05 -4.40
CA LEU A 68 -12.59 10.82 -3.74
C LEU A 68 -12.60 9.62 -4.69
N ASP A 69 -13.08 9.80 -5.93
CA ASP A 69 -13.06 8.75 -6.95
C ASP A 69 -11.62 8.39 -7.34
N GLY A 70 -10.70 9.35 -7.32
CA GLY A 70 -9.28 9.13 -7.51
C GLY A 70 -8.67 8.26 -6.41
N VAL A 71 -9.01 8.52 -5.14
CA VAL A 71 -8.59 7.69 -4.00
C VAL A 71 -9.11 6.27 -4.17
N LYS A 72 -10.41 6.09 -4.38
CA LYS A 72 -11.04 4.76 -4.55
C LYS A 72 -10.49 3.98 -5.74
N ALA A 73 -10.14 4.68 -6.81
CA ALA A 73 -9.55 4.08 -8.01
C ALA A 73 -8.06 3.78 -7.87
N GLY A 74 -7.42 4.18 -6.75
CA GLY A 74 -5.99 3.99 -6.53
C GLY A 74 -5.10 4.86 -7.42
N ARG A 75 -5.61 5.98 -7.95
CA ARG A 75 -4.79 6.97 -8.66
C ARG A 75 -4.03 7.85 -7.67
N THR A 76 -3.30 7.18 -6.76
CA THR A 76 -2.69 7.80 -5.58
C THR A 76 -1.25 7.38 -5.37
N PHE A 77 -0.51 8.24 -4.68
CA PHE A 77 0.67 7.84 -3.94
C PHE A 77 0.67 8.53 -2.57
N VAL A 78 1.31 7.90 -1.60
CA VAL A 78 1.46 8.40 -0.23
C VAL A 78 2.89 8.83 0.01
N THR A 79 3.10 9.88 0.82
CA THR A 79 4.43 10.43 1.06
C THR A 79 4.51 11.34 2.28
N ASN A 80 5.70 11.43 2.87
CA ASN A 80 6.08 12.50 3.80
C ASN A 80 7.10 13.49 3.18
N ALA A 81 7.75 13.11 2.07
CA ALA A 81 8.68 13.99 1.33
C ALA A 81 8.85 13.58 -0.14
N PRO A 82 9.27 12.34 -0.51
CA PRO A 82 9.54 11.97 -1.90
C PRO A 82 8.26 12.03 -2.75
N LEU A 83 8.35 12.56 -3.95
CA LEU A 83 7.30 12.52 -4.98
C LEU A 83 7.64 11.42 -5.98
N LEU A 84 6.67 10.59 -6.32
CA LEU A 84 6.86 9.43 -7.18
C LEU A 84 6.01 9.51 -8.44
N GLU A 85 6.60 9.07 -9.55
CA GLU A 85 5.91 8.77 -10.81
C GLU A 85 6.14 7.30 -11.15
N PHE A 86 5.08 6.58 -11.49
CA PHE A 86 5.16 5.17 -11.85
C PHE A 86 4.16 4.80 -12.94
N SER A 87 4.66 4.09 -13.95
CA SER A 87 3.80 3.44 -14.95
C SER A 87 4.36 2.07 -15.34
N LEU A 88 3.49 1.17 -15.78
CA LEU A 88 3.83 -0.16 -16.27
C LEU A 88 3.22 -0.36 -17.67
N GLY A 89 4.04 -0.43 -18.69
CA GLY A 89 3.62 -0.28 -20.08
C GLY A 89 3.05 1.13 -20.31
N SER A 90 1.81 1.21 -20.80
CA SER A 90 1.04 2.45 -20.96
C SER A 90 0.09 2.75 -19.79
N HIS A 91 0.16 1.96 -18.72
CA HIS A 91 -0.78 2.02 -17.61
C HIS A 91 -0.18 2.74 -16.41
N GLU A 92 -1.00 3.55 -15.76
CA GLU A 92 -0.65 4.32 -14.57
C GLU A 92 -1.15 3.65 -13.29
N VAL A 93 -0.76 4.18 -12.13
CA VAL A 93 -1.18 3.67 -10.82
C VAL A 93 -2.71 3.58 -10.69
N GLY A 94 -3.18 2.51 -10.05
CA GLY A 94 -4.60 2.18 -9.93
C GLY A 94 -5.18 1.40 -11.12
N ALA A 95 -4.46 1.34 -12.24
CA ALA A 95 -4.95 0.62 -13.42
C ALA A 95 -4.96 -0.89 -13.25
N VAL A 96 -5.81 -1.53 -14.06
CA VAL A 96 -5.87 -2.99 -14.22
C VAL A 96 -5.43 -3.36 -15.62
N VAL A 97 -4.29 -4.01 -15.73
CA VAL A 97 -3.72 -4.54 -16.97
C VAL A 97 -4.19 -5.97 -17.17
N ARG A 98 -4.70 -6.30 -18.35
CA ARG A 98 -5.10 -7.65 -18.72
C ARG A 98 -4.21 -8.18 -19.83
N LEU A 99 -3.53 -9.28 -19.57
CA LEU A 99 -2.61 -9.93 -20.49
C LEU A 99 -3.14 -11.33 -20.84
N ALA A 100 -2.84 -11.80 -22.03
CA ALA A 100 -3.09 -13.19 -22.41
C ALA A 100 -2.32 -14.16 -21.48
N ALA A 101 -2.70 -15.43 -21.45
CA ALA A 101 -1.92 -16.44 -20.75
C ALA A 101 -0.50 -16.53 -21.31
N GLY A 102 0.50 -16.69 -20.44
CA GLY A 102 1.90 -16.79 -20.84
C GLY A 102 2.80 -15.78 -20.12
N SER A 103 4.04 -15.70 -20.57
CA SER A 103 5.05 -14.77 -20.03
C SER A 103 5.12 -13.49 -20.86
N HIS A 104 5.17 -12.37 -20.20
CA HIS A 104 5.20 -11.04 -20.78
C HIS A 104 6.40 -10.24 -20.26
N ARG A 105 6.74 -9.17 -20.96
CA ARG A 105 7.77 -8.20 -20.57
C ARG A 105 7.14 -6.81 -20.67
N LEU A 106 7.00 -6.14 -19.54
CA LEU A 106 6.45 -4.79 -19.47
C LEU A 106 7.54 -3.79 -19.10
N VAL A 107 7.56 -2.65 -19.76
CA VAL A 107 8.46 -1.56 -19.40
C VAL A 107 7.84 -0.79 -18.24
N ALA A 108 8.52 -0.79 -17.10
CA ALA A 108 8.21 0.10 -16.00
C ALA A 108 8.99 1.40 -16.16
N ARG A 109 8.29 2.54 -16.07
CA ARG A 109 8.92 3.87 -16.01
C ARG A 109 8.77 4.40 -14.60
N VAL A 110 9.84 4.96 -14.06
CA VAL A 110 9.92 5.48 -12.71
C VAL A 110 10.44 6.89 -12.68
N GLY A 111 9.89 7.71 -11.78
CA GLY A 111 10.36 9.06 -11.49
C GLY A 111 10.38 9.29 -9.98
N LEU A 112 11.43 9.96 -9.52
CA LEU A 112 11.61 10.41 -8.15
C LEU A 112 12.00 11.89 -8.15
N ARG A 113 11.34 12.66 -7.30
CA ARG A 113 11.79 13.99 -6.86
C ARG A 113 11.61 14.09 -5.35
N SER A 114 12.64 14.49 -4.65
CA SER A 114 12.62 14.64 -3.19
C SER A 114 13.36 15.90 -2.77
N ASN A 115 12.99 16.46 -1.64
CA ASN A 115 13.70 17.57 -0.98
C ASN A 115 14.72 17.08 0.05
N VAL A 116 14.81 15.77 0.25
CA VAL A 116 15.79 15.08 1.11
C VAL A 116 16.30 13.84 0.40
N PRO A 117 17.53 13.37 0.67
CA PRO A 117 18.04 12.13 0.11
C PRO A 117 17.17 10.93 0.51
N VAL A 118 17.02 9.97 -0.42
CA VAL A 118 16.50 8.62 -0.13
C VAL A 118 17.59 7.58 -0.40
N ASP A 119 17.51 6.45 0.29
CA ASP A 119 18.53 5.39 0.15
C ASP A 119 18.05 4.29 -0.80
N HIS A 120 16.74 4.13 -0.96
CA HIS A 120 16.12 3.09 -1.75
C HIS A 120 15.06 3.66 -2.70
N LEU A 121 15.10 3.21 -3.96
CA LEU A 121 14.05 3.39 -4.95
C LEU A 121 13.80 2.04 -5.60
N GLU A 122 12.62 1.46 -5.34
CA GLU A 122 12.35 0.06 -5.61
C GLU A 122 11.01 -0.15 -6.30
N ILE A 123 10.99 -1.05 -7.29
CA ILE A 123 9.75 -1.60 -7.79
C ILE A 123 9.45 -2.86 -7.00
N VAL A 124 8.30 -2.88 -6.32
CA VAL A 124 7.81 -4.02 -5.57
C VAL A 124 6.72 -4.71 -6.37
N GLY A 125 6.86 -6.01 -6.59
CA GLY A 125 5.85 -6.86 -7.23
C GLY A 125 5.50 -8.04 -6.33
N ASN A 126 4.22 -8.21 -6.02
CA ASN A 126 3.73 -9.31 -5.17
C ASN A 126 4.45 -9.41 -3.81
N GLY A 127 4.80 -8.27 -3.23
CA GLY A 127 5.48 -8.18 -1.93
C GLY A 127 6.99 -8.40 -1.95
N GLN A 128 7.60 -8.55 -3.13
CA GLN A 128 9.04 -8.71 -3.30
C GLN A 128 9.63 -7.56 -4.12
N VAL A 129 10.85 -7.15 -3.81
CA VAL A 129 11.58 -6.19 -4.66
C VAL A 129 11.94 -6.90 -5.97
N VAL A 130 11.36 -6.45 -7.07
CA VAL A 130 11.60 -7.01 -8.42
C VAL A 130 12.61 -6.20 -9.23
N ALA A 131 12.84 -4.95 -8.87
CA ALA A 131 13.91 -4.12 -9.40
C ALA A 131 14.31 -3.04 -8.39
N MET A 132 15.61 -2.76 -8.33
CA MET A 132 16.19 -1.62 -7.61
C MET A 132 16.64 -0.60 -8.64
N ILE A 133 16.27 0.66 -8.46
CA ILE A 133 16.66 1.75 -9.36
C ILE A 133 17.87 2.46 -8.76
N PRO A 134 18.98 2.54 -9.47
CA PRO A 134 20.18 3.19 -8.97
C PRO A 134 19.94 4.67 -8.69
N LEU A 135 20.25 5.10 -7.49
CA LEU A 135 20.26 6.49 -7.08
C LEU A 135 21.69 7.06 -7.23
N ARG A 136 21.79 8.25 -7.81
CA ARG A 136 23.06 8.91 -8.07
C ARG A 136 23.13 10.29 -7.45
N GLY A 137 24.34 10.84 -7.30
CA GLY A 137 24.56 12.19 -6.80
C GLY A 137 23.97 12.39 -5.40
N ASP A 138 23.10 13.36 -5.27
CA ASP A 138 22.44 13.74 -4.02
C ASP A 138 21.30 12.78 -3.60
N ARG A 139 20.96 11.81 -4.45
CA ARG A 139 19.87 10.83 -4.24
C ARG A 139 18.49 11.45 -4.03
N MET A 140 18.28 12.64 -4.58
CA MET A 140 17.00 13.36 -4.49
C MET A 140 16.20 13.30 -5.80
N THR A 141 16.83 12.87 -6.89
CA THR A 141 16.17 12.74 -8.19
C THR A 141 16.55 11.45 -8.89
N ALA A 142 15.58 10.85 -9.58
CA ALA A 142 15.84 9.74 -10.50
C ALA A 142 14.78 9.73 -11.61
N SER A 143 15.18 9.30 -12.79
CA SER A 143 14.27 8.99 -13.90
C SER A 143 14.89 7.83 -14.67
N ASP A 144 14.16 6.71 -14.74
CA ASP A 144 14.68 5.49 -15.37
C ASP A 144 13.53 4.64 -15.94
N SER A 145 13.91 3.62 -16.69
CA SER A 145 13.00 2.60 -17.17
C SER A 145 13.64 1.22 -17.10
N VAL A 146 12.87 0.24 -16.62
CA VAL A 146 13.34 -1.13 -16.47
C VAL A 146 12.30 -2.11 -17.00
N VAL A 147 12.74 -3.21 -17.59
CA VAL A 147 11.85 -4.27 -18.10
C VAL A 147 11.53 -5.25 -16.99
N ILE A 148 10.26 -5.37 -16.65
CA ILE A 148 9.75 -6.30 -15.63
C ILE A 148 9.19 -7.54 -16.32
N PRO A 149 9.71 -8.75 -16.01
CA PRO A 149 9.10 -9.99 -16.45
C PRO A 149 7.81 -10.25 -15.66
N VAL A 150 6.72 -10.58 -16.37
CA VAL A 150 5.41 -10.85 -15.81
C VAL A 150 4.92 -12.20 -16.31
N ALA A 151 4.93 -13.20 -15.45
CA ALA A 151 4.51 -14.56 -15.79
C ALA A 151 3.22 -15.00 -15.08
N ARG A 152 2.73 -14.22 -14.12
CA ARG A 152 1.52 -14.51 -13.32
C ARG A 152 0.79 -13.24 -12.94
N SER A 153 -0.48 -13.40 -12.61
CA SER A 153 -1.30 -12.32 -12.05
C SER A 153 -0.72 -11.80 -10.73
N GLY A 154 -0.87 -10.51 -10.50
CA GLY A 154 -0.33 -9.86 -9.33
C GLY A 154 -0.49 -8.34 -9.37
N TRP A 155 0.42 -7.66 -8.69
CA TRP A 155 0.43 -6.21 -8.58
C TRP A 155 1.87 -5.68 -8.51
N TYR A 156 2.04 -4.44 -8.95
CA TYR A 156 3.33 -3.75 -8.96
C TYR A 156 3.15 -2.31 -8.48
N LEU A 157 4.09 -1.83 -7.69
CA LEU A 157 4.14 -0.44 -7.21
C LEU A 157 5.59 0.05 -7.17
N LEU A 158 5.75 1.37 -7.07
CA LEU A 158 7.04 2.02 -6.79
C LEU A 158 7.04 2.51 -5.35
N ARG A 159 8.14 2.28 -4.63
CA ARG A 159 8.39 2.87 -3.31
C ARG A 159 9.77 3.49 -3.24
N ALA A 160 9.90 4.55 -2.44
CA ALA A 160 11.17 5.15 -2.08
C ALA A 160 11.23 5.35 -0.57
N TYR A 161 12.41 5.14 0.05
CA TYR A 161 12.58 5.41 1.47
C TYR A 161 14.04 5.65 1.83
N GLY A 162 14.25 6.32 2.98
CA GLY A 162 15.55 6.49 3.62
C GLY A 162 15.73 5.51 4.77
N ASP A 163 16.98 5.20 5.13
CA ASP A 163 17.31 4.31 6.25
C ASP A 163 17.19 5.00 7.62
N ARG A 164 17.07 6.33 7.63
CA ARG A 164 17.04 7.15 8.84
C ARG A 164 16.26 8.44 8.63
N ALA A 165 15.94 9.12 9.74
CA ALA A 165 15.36 10.44 9.72
C ALA A 165 16.25 11.43 8.94
N ALA A 166 15.62 12.31 8.17
CA ALA A 166 16.28 13.35 7.38
C ALA A 166 15.52 14.67 7.50
N MET A 167 16.16 15.66 8.14
CA MET A 167 15.57 17.01 8.23
C MET A 167 15.40 17.63 6.83
N PRO A 168 14.30 18.35 6.57
CA PRO A 168 13.26 18.80 7.52
C PRO A 168 12.06 17.85 7.67
N VAL A 169 12.15 16.60 7.24
CA VAL A 169 11.08 15.61 7.40
C VAL A 169 11.02 15.19 8.87
N LEU A 170 9.93 15.55 9.55
CA LEU A 170 9.72 15.30 10.99
C LEU A 170 9.06 13.92 11.20
N ASP A 171 9.66 12.88 10.63
CA ASP A 171 9.16 11.50 10.65
C ASP A 171 10.31 10.51 10.87
N LEU A 172 10.00 9.23 11.02
CA LEU A 172 10.98 8.15 11.24
C LEU A 172 12.04 8.13 10.15
N TYR A 173 11.63 8.28 8.91
CA TYR A 173 12.45 8.38 7.70
C TYR A 173 11.64 8.93 6.53
N PRO A 174 12.27 9.50 5.49
CA PRO A 174 11.59 9.82 4.24
C PRO A 174 10.97 8.55 3.65
N PHE A 175 9.70 8.62 3.26
CA PHE A 175 8.99 7.49 2.67
C PHE A 175 7.98 7.95 1.63
N ALA A 176 7.85 7.18 0.56
CA ALA A 176 6.74 7.26 -0.37
C ALA A 176 6.42 5.90 -0.99
N SER A 177 5.15 5.67 -1.28
CA SER A 177 4.70 4.49 -2.03
C SER A 177 3.54 4.85 -2.95
N THR A 178 3.58 4.38 -4.19
CA THR A 178 2.42 4.49 -5.08
C THR A 178 1.36 3.45 -4.71
N SER A 179 0.11 3.68 -5.08
CA SER A 179 -0.86 2.60 -5.20
C SER A 179 -0.43 1.62 -6.29
N PRO A 180 -0.91 0.36 -6.23
CA PRO A 180 -0.50 -0.64 -7.21
C PRO A 180 -1.08 -0.42 -8.61
N ILE A 181 -0.37 -0.95 -9.61
CA ILE A 181 -0.91 -1.36 -10.90
C ILE A 181 -1.18 -2.85 -10.81
N TYR A 182 -2.42 -3.27 -11.04
CA TYR A 182 -2.83 -4.67 -10.99
C TYR A 182 -2.67 -5.32 -12.35
N VAL A 183 -2.09 -6.52 -12.40
CA VAL A 183 -1.89 -7.27 -13.64
C VAL A 183 -2.59 -8.61 -13.55
N HIS A 184 -3.42 -8.92 -14.51
CA HIS A 184 -4.06 -10.22 -14.71
C HIS A 184 -3.46 -10.91 -15.92
N VAL A 185 -2.95 -12.12 -15.74
CA VAL A 185 -2.39 -12.97 -16.80
C VAL A 185 -3.36 -14.15 -17.02
N GLY A 186 -4.00 -14.18 -18.20
CA GLY A 186 -5.09 -15.12 -18.45
C GLY A 186 -6.19 -15.01 -17.40
N ASP A 187 -6.73 -16.15 -16.99
CA ASP A 187 -7.78 -16.24 -15.96
C ASP A 187 -7.23 -16.54 -14.56
N GLN A 188 -5.91 -16.40 -14.36
CA GLN A 188 -5.29 -16.70 -13.07
C GLN A 188 -5.67 -15.65 -12.03
N PRO A 189 -6.25 -16.04 -10.88
CA PRO A 189 -6.54 -15.11 -9.80
C PRO A 189 -5.25 -14.67 -9.09
N VAL A 190 -5.27 -13.48 -8.52
CA VAL A 190 -4.26 -13.05 -7.53
C VAL A 190 -4.59 -13.74 -6.21
N ARG A 191 -3.73 -14.65 -5.77
CA ARG A 191 -3.98 -15.48 -4.58
C ARG A 191 -2.66 -15.90 -3.93
N SER A 192 -2.62 -15.88 -2.59
CA SER A 192 -1.51 -16.37 -1.77
C SER A 192 -2.03 -17.14 -0.58
N ALA A 193 -1.87 -18.46 -0.59
CA ALA A 193 -2.25 -19.32 0.53
C ALA A 193 -1.46 -18.97 1.81
N ASN A 194 -0.17 -18.64 1.68
CA ASN A 194 0.69 -18.26 2.81
C ASN A 194 0.21 -16.97 3.49
N ASP A 195 -0.19 -15.96 2.70
CA ASP A 195 -0.67 -14.70 3.25
C ASP A 195 -2.09 -14.85 3.82
N ALA A 196 -2.93 -15.66 3.22
CA ALA A 196 -4.22 -16.02 3.81
C ALA A 196 -4.06 -16.75 5.15
N ALA A 197 -3.12 -17.70 5.25
CA ALA A 197 -2.80 -18.39 6.50
C ALA A 197 -2.25 -17.44 7.59
N PHE A 198 -1.48 -16.40 7.19
CA PHE A 198 -1.06 -15.35 8.11
C PHE A 198 -2.26 -14.64 8.75
N PHE A 199 -3.27 -14.25 7.96
CA PHE A 199 -4.46 -13.58 8.48
C PHE A 199 -5.35 -14.52 9.30
N LEU A 200 -5.41 -15.82 8.98
CA LEU A 200 -6.11 -16.79 9.81
C LEU A 200 -5.51 -16.84 11.23
N ARG A 201 -4.19 -16.92 11.34
CA ARG A 201 -3.51 -16.87 12.66
C ARG A 201 -3.72 -15.53 13.38
N TRP A 202 -3.82 -14.45 12.64
CA TRP A 202 -4.10 -13.13 13.24
C TRP A 202 -5.53 -13.06 13.79
N ILE A 203 -6.52 -13.56 13.03
CA ILE A 203 -7.91 -13.67 13.48
C ILE A 203 -8.01 -14.54 14.76
N ASP A 204 -7.27 -15.65 14.83
CA ASP A 204 -7.26 -16.50 16.02
C ASP A 204 -6.75 -15.75 17.26
N ARG A 205 -5.72 -14.93 17.11
CA ARG A 205 -5.21 -14.08 18.20
C ARG A 205 -6.20 -13.02 18.64
N ILE A 206 -6.86 -12.34 17.68
CA ILE A 206 -7.88 -11.33 17.97
C ILE A 206 -9.06 -12.00 18.71
N GLU A 207 -9.52 -13.14 18.22
CA GLU A 207 -10.62 -13.88 18.86
C GLU A 207 -10.27 -14.31 20.28
N SER A 208 -9.07 -14.85 20.49
CA SER A 208 -8.60 -15.24 21.82
C SER A 208 -8.55 -14.04 22.77
N ALA A 209 -8.04 -12.90 22.31
CA ALA A 209 -8.01 -11.68 23.12
C ALA A 209 -9.42 -11.14 23.42
N ALA A 210 -10.32 -11.15 22.43
CA ALA A 210 -11.70 -10.73 22.60
C ALA A 210 -12.48 -11.60 23.61
N ARG A 211 -12.16 -12.89 23.68
CA ARG A 211 -12.80 -13.82 24.66
C ARG A 211 -12.19 -13.73 26.06
N ALA A 212 -10.87 -13.47 26.16
CA ALA A 212 -10.15 -13.58 27.43
C ALA A 212 -10.17 -12.30 28.27
N GLY A 213 -10.24 -11.12 27.70
CA GLY A 213 -9.97 -9.88 28.43
C GLY A 213 -10.67 -8.62 27.96
N ALA A 214 -11.51 -8.67 26.96
CA ALA A 214 -12.20 -7.47 26.48
C ALA A 214 -13.32 -7.07 27.45
N SER A 215 -13.30 -5.78 27.84
CA SER A 215 -14.43 -5.18 28.55
C SER A 215 -15.52 -4.82 27.53
N TRP A 216 -16.60 -5.57 27.53
CA TRP A 216 -17.76 -5.33 26.66
C TRP A 216 -18.80 -4.51 27.41
N ASN A 217 -19.38 -3.49 26.76
CA ASN A 217 -20.48 -2.75 27.36
C ASN A 217 -21.76 -3.61 27.38
N THR A 218 -21.92 -4.48 26.38
CA THR A 218 -23.06 -5.39 26.27
C THR A 218 -22.65 -6.78 25.74
N PRO A 219 -23.40 -7.85 26.06
CA PRO A 219 -23.19 -9.16 25.43
C PRO A 219 -23.38 -9.13 23.90
N SER A 220 -24.21 -8.21 23.37
CA SER A 220 -24.44 -8.04 21.93
C SER A 220 -23.19 -7.56 21.21
N GLU A 221 -22.44 -6.60 21.78
CA GLU A 221 -21.17 -6.13 21.19
C GLU A 221 -20.17 -7.26 21.04
N GLN A 222 -20.03 -8.12 22.04
CA GLN A 222 -19.17 -9.30 21.95
C GLN A 222 -19.62 -10.24 20.83
N ALA A 223 -20.92 -10.53 20.75
CA ALA A 223 -21.48 -11.42 19.73
C ALA A 223 -21.25 -10.85 18.32
N ASP A 224 -21.44 -9.55 18.12
CA ASP A 224 -21.21 -8.87 16.84
C ASP A 224 -19.75 -8.95 16.39
N VAL A 225 -18.79 -8.67 17.28
CA VAL A 225 -17.36 -8.78 16.98
C VAL A 225 -16.98 -10.22 16.62
N LEU A 226 -17.41 -11.21 17.40
CA LEU A 226 -17.14 -12.62 17.13
C LEU A 226 -17.77 -13.09 15.81
N SER A 227 -18.95 -12.57 15.46
CA SER A 227 -19.59 -12.82 14.17
C SER A 227 -18.73 -12.28 13.01
N GLN A 228 -18.23 -11.04 13.11
CA GLN A 228 -17.35 -10.45 12.08
C GLN A 228 -16.04 -11.26 11.94
N LEU A 229 -15.44 -11.73 13.02
CA LEU A 229 -14.25 -12.58 12.98
C LEU A 229 -14.55 -13.92 12.28
N THR A 230 -15.73 -14.49 12.49
CA THR A 230 -16.18 -15.71 11.81
C THR A 230 -16.31 -15.50 10.31
N LEU A 231 -16.91 -14.39 9.88
CA LEU A 231 -17.01 -14.02 8.45
C LEU A 231 -15.63 -13.80 7.82
N ALA A 232 -14.75 -13.04 8.49
CA ALA A 232 -13.39 -12.82 8.02
C ALA A 232 -12.62 -14.15 7.89
N ARG A 233 -12.74 -15.05 8.86
CA ARG A 233 -12.13 -16.39 8.82
C ARG A 233 -12.61 -17.21 7.63
N ALA A 234 -13.90 -17.17 7.30
CA ALA A 234 -14.43 -17.87 6.14
C ALA A 234 -13.80 -17.37 4.83
N VAL A 235 -13.64 -16.04 4.67
CA VAL A 235 -12.98 -15.43 3.50
C VAL A 235 -11.53 -15.92 3.38
N PHE A 236 -10.73 -15.83 4.43
CA PHE A 236 -9.32 -16.22 4.37
C PHE A 236 -9.12 -17.73 4.25
N ARG A 237 -10.03 -18.56 4.78
CA ARG A 237 -10.03 -20.02 4.53
C ARG A 237 -10.24 -20.33 3.04
N ALA A 238 -11.20 -19.67 2.41
CA ALA A 238 -11.44 -19.84 0.97
C ALA A 238 -10.22 -19.42 0.13
N LEU A 239 -9.47 -18.40 0.58
CA LEU A 239 -8.25 -17.93 -0.08
C LEU A 239 -7.03 -18.83 0.21
N ALA A 240 -6.95 -19.46 1.37
CA ALA A 240 -5.87 -20.40 1.70
C ALA A 240 -5.94 -21.69 0.84
N GLY A 241 -7.12 -22.11 0.42
CA GLY A 241 -7.36 -23.36 -0.27
C GLY A 241 -7.68 -24.51 0.69
N PRO A 242 -8.02 -25.68 0.16
CA PRO A 242 -8.20 -26.87 0.93
C PRO A 242 -6.90 -27.33 1.58
#